data_9dae6f6f9a4fc652f2538cbaffaebb42
#
_entry.id   9dae6f6f9a4fc652f2538cbaffaebb42
#
_cell.length_a   1.000
_cell.length_b   1.000
_cell.length_c   1.000
_cell.angle_alpha   90.00
_cell.angle_beta   90.00
_cell.angle_gamma   90.00
#
_symmetry.space_group_name_H-M   'P 1'
#
loop_
_entity.id
_entity.type
_entity.pdbx_description
1 polymer ?
#
loop_
_entity_poly.entity_id
_entity_poly.type
_entity_poly.pdbx_seq_one_letter_code
_entity_poly.pdbx_strand_id
1 'polypeptide(L)'
;LKVPIGWNAGLVFRYGAHKVCALQVEAGYVQRGWREYSSRSGYDYTRTLHYIQVPVLSHIHFGGEHVQGFFNLGPEIAYCILSQESGTKQTESTYQYQPIDHPFDWGVAGGVGLYGMHRKAGVFQLELRVHYSFGSLYNNSRAEHFASSNMLTASVNFAYMWQIK
;
A
#
# COMPACT_ATOMS: atom_id res chain seq x y z
N LEU A 1 14.03 12.14 -6.90
CA LEU A 1 12.97 11.54 -6.07
C LEU A 1 13.55 10.37 -5.28
N LYS A 2 13.52 10.40 -3.96
CA LYS A 2 13.85 9.24 -3.11
C LYS A 2 12.55 8.73 -2.51
N VAL A 3 12.30 7.43 -2.63
CA VAL A 3 11.14 6.79 -2.04
C VAL A 3 11.44 6.51 -0.56
N PRO A 4 10.78 7.13 0.40
CA PRO A 4 10.94 6.79 1.80
C PRO A 4 10.41 5.38 2.05
N ILE A 5 11.07 4.64 2.92
CA ILE A 5 10.62 3.33 3.36
C ILE A 5 9.47 3.55 4.33
N GLY A 6 8.26 3.19 3.93
CA GLY A 6 7.10 3.12 4.81
C GLY A 6 6.96 1.73 5.42
N TRP A 7 6.14 1.61 6.46
CA TRP A 7 5.78 0.34 7.07
C TRP A 7 4.27 0.15 7.07
N ASN A 8 3.83 -1.09 7.13
CA ASN A 8 2.43 -1.44 7.27
C ASN A 8 2.25 -2.46 8.40
N ALA A 9 1.08 -2.44 9.01
CA ALA A 9 0.66 -3.43 9.98
C ALA A 9 -0.86 -3.61 9.90
N GLY A 10 -1.34 -4.86 10.01
CA GLY A 10 -2.77 -5.12 9.88
C GLY A 10 -3.13 -6.56 10.19
N LEU A 11 -4.41 -6.83 10.01
CA LEU A 11 -5.01 -8.15 10.17
C LEU A 11 -5.33 -8.72 8.79
N VAL A 12 -5.11 -10.02 8.63
CA VAL A 12 -5.41 -10.76 7.40
C VAL A 12 -6.44 -11.83 7.72
N PHE A 13 -7.54 -11.80 7.00
CA PHE A 13 -8.57 -12.82 7.03
C PHE A 13 -8.63 -13.52 5.69
N ARG A 14 -8.50 -14.85 5.66
CA ARG A 14 -8.54 -15.67 4.45
C ARG A 14 -9.64 -16.73 4.55
N TYR A 15 -10.50 -16.75 3.54
CA TYR A 15 -11.54 -17.75 3.37
C TYR A 15 -11.24 -18.58 2.12
N GLY A 16 -11.00 -19.88 2.30
CA GLY A 16 -10.72 -20.81 1.21
C GLY A 16 -12.01 -21.20 0.50
N ALA A 17 -12.20 -20.71 -0.73
CA ALA A 17 -13.34 -21.06 -1.56
C ALA A 17 -13.13 -22.35 -2.36
N HIS A 18 -11.87 -22.69 -2.68
CA HIS A 18 -11.50 -23.86 -3.48
C HIS A 18 -10.07 -24.31 -3.12
N LYS A 19 -9.68 -25.52 -3.59
CA LYS A 19 -8.35 -26.13 -3.33
C LYS A 19 -7.16 -25.26 -3.78
N VAL A 20 -7.36 -24.35 -4.73
CA VAL A 20 -6.30 -23.50 -5.30
C VAL A 20 -6.63 -22.01 -5.23
N CYS A 21 -7.79 -21.64 -4.70
CA CYS A 21 -8.27 -20.25 -4.68
C CYS A 21 -8.94 -19.94 -3.35
N ALA A 22 -8.63 -18.78 -2.82
CA ALA A 22 -9.21 -18.21 -1.60
C ALA A 22 -9.53 -16.74 -1.78
N LEU A 23 -10.46 -16.22 -1.00
CA LEU A 23 -10.69 -14.80 -0.82
C LEU A 23 -9.89 -14.32 0.39
N GLN A 24 -9.07 -13.30 0.20
CA GLN A 24 -8.30 -12.68 1.27
C GLN A 24 -8.78 -11.25 1.47
N VAL A 25 -9.19 -10.91 2.68
CA VAL A 25 -9.57 -9.56 3.10
C VAL A 25 -8.59 -9.12 4.17
N GLU A 26 -8.08 -7.93 4.02
CA GLU A 26 -7.15 -7.36 5.00
C GLU A 26 -7.72 -6.07 5.55
N ALA A 27 -7.32 -5.71 6.76
CA ALA A 27 -7.58 -4.40 7.34
C ALA A 27 -6.29 -3.94 8.03
N GLY A 28 -5.74 -2.83 7.59
CA GLY A 28 -4.43 -2.42 8.06
C GLY A 28 -4.18 -0.93 7.98
N TYR A 29 -3.17 -0.54 8.71
CA TYR A 29 -2.56 0.77 8.67
C TYR A 29 -1.33 0.71 7.76
N VAL A 30 -1.18 1.72 6.90
CA VAL A 30 -0.01 1.85 6.02
C VAL A 30 0.50 3.28 6.03
N GLN A 31 1.81 3.39 6.04
CA GLN A 31 2.52 4.64 5.88
C GLN A 31 3.08 4.71 4.46
N ARG A 32 2.69 5.74 3.70
CA ARG A 32 3.17 6.03 2.35
C ARG A 32 3.74 7.45 2.33
N GLY A 33 4.64 7.74 1.39
CA GLY A 33 5.16 9.09 1.29
C GLY A 33 6.15 9.26 0.16
N TRP A 34 6.62 10.50 0.00
CA TRP A 34 7.69 10.85 -0.94
C TRP A 34 8.61 11.88 -0.34
N ARG A 35 9.83 11.92 -0.85
CA ARG A 35 10.84 12.92 -0.50
C ARG A 35 11.36 13.58 -1.76
N GLU A 36 11.29 14.91 -1.77
CA GLU A 36 11.87 15.75 -2.80
C GLU A 36 13.15 16.39 -2.25
N TYR A 37 14.22 16.26 -3.00
CA TYR A 37 15.51 16.84 -2.66
C TYR A 37 16.08 17.57 -3.87
N SER A 38 16.50 18.81 -3.68
CA SER A 38 17.20 19.60 -4.68
C SER A 38 18.54 20.09 -4.14
N SER A 39 19.64 19.56 -4.69
CA SER A 39 20.99 19.94 -4.30
C SER A 39 21.35 21.39 -4.65
N ARG A 40 20.65 21.99 -5.64
CA ARG A 40 20.93 23.37 -6.09
C ARG A 40 20.35 24.44 -5.18
N SER A 41 19.22 24.15 -4.54
CA SER A 41 18.49 25.11 -3.69
C SER A 41 18.55 24.79 -2.21
N GLY A 42 19.21 23.68 -1.81
CA GLY A 42 19.22 23.20 -0.42
C GLY A 42 17.84 22.77 0.08
N TYR A 43 16.92 22.48 -0.86
CA TYR A 43 15.54 22.14 -0.58
C TYR A 43 15.41 20.65 -0.22
N ASP A 44 14.83 20.37 0.93
CA ASP A 44 14.48 19.03 1.38
C ASP A 44 13.04 19.04 1.90
N TYR A 45 12.15 18.33 1.22
CA TYR A 45 10.74 18.21 1.57
C TYR A 45 10.35 16.75 1.63
N THR A 46 9.78 16.34 2.75
CA THR A 46 9.24 15.00 2.95
C THR A 46 7.78 15.10 3.33
N ARG A 47 6.94 14.39 2.60
CA ARG A 47 5.53 14.22 2.94
C ARG A 47 5.26 12.77 3.28
N THR A 48 4.68 12.55 4.44
CA THR A 48 4.29 11.24 4.94
C THR A 48 2.78 11.21 5.13
N LEU A 49 2.15 10.21 4.51
CA LEU A 49 0.71 9.99 4.53
C LEU A 49 0.41 8.70 5.28
N HIS A 50 -0.57 8.74 6.14
CA HIS A 50 -1.00 7.62 6.97
C HIS A 50 -2.40 7.20 6.55
N TYR A 51 -2.55 5.93 6.14
CA TYR A 51 -3.81 5.39 5.64
C TYR A 51 -4.29 4.23 6.48
N ILE A 52 -5.60 4.11 6.59
CA ILE A 52 -6.28 2.84 6.86
C ILE A 52 -6.65 2.26 5.50
N GLN A 53 -6.26 1.01 5.23
CA GLN A 53 -6.52 0.33 3.95
C GLN A 53 -7.25 -0.99 4.15
N VAL A 54 -8.10 -1.32 3.19
CA VAL A 54 -8.86 -2.57 3.14
C VAL A 54 -8.76 -3.16 1.74
N PRO A 55 -7.75 -3.97 1.43
CA PRO A 55 -7.70 -4.75 0.21
C PRO A 55 -8.59 -5.98 0.29
N VAL A 56 -9.25 -6.29 -0.82
CA VAL A 56 -10.04 -7.50 -1.04
C VAL A 56 -9.41 -8.24 -2.21
N LEU A 57 -8.70 -9.33 -1.92
CA LEU A 57 -7.80 -9.98 -2.87
C LEU A 57 -8.27 -11.39 -3.20
N SER A 58 -8.26 -11.73 -4.48
CA SER A 58 -8.27 -13.12 -4.92
C SER A 58 -6.88 -13.70 -4.67
N HIS A 59 -6.80 -14.74 -3.84
CA HIS A 59 -5.58 -15.44 -3.48
C HIS A 59 -5.53 -16.78 -4.21
N ILE A 60 -4.62 -16.90 -5.15
CA ILE A 60 -4.39 -18.13 -5.92
C ILE A 60 -3.08 -18.72 -5.47
N HIS A 61 -3.09 -19.99 -5.05
CA HIS A 61 -1.91 -20.66 -4.52
C HIS A 61 -1.61 -21.97 -5.24
N PHE A 62 -0.34 -22.30 -5.29
CA PHE A 62 0.18 -23.49 -5.95
C PHE A 62 1.43 -24.00 -5.22
N GLY A 63 1.65 -25.30 -5.24
CA GLY A 63 2.83 -25.91 -4.62
C GLY A 63 2.52 -27.12 -3.76
N GLY A 64 3.44 -27.44 -2.86
CA GLY A 64 3.38 -28.60 -1.99
C GLY A 64 2.65 -28.35 -0.66
N GLU A 65 2.61 -29.38 0.19
CA GLU A 65 1.90 -29.31 1.48
C GLU A 65 2.56 -28.37 2.53
N HIS A 66 3.85 -28.14 2.45
CA HIS A 66 4.60 -27.37 3.45
C HIS A 66 4.92 -25.96 3.02
N VAL A 67 5.22 -25.77 1.71
CA VAL A 67 5.54 -24.48 1.12
C VAL A 67 4.75 -24.31 -0.16
N GLN A 68 4.10 -23.16 -0.30
CA GLN A 68 3.31 -22.83 -1.47
C GLN A 68 3.68 -21.43 -1.97
N GLY A 69 3.74 -21.29 -3.29
CA GLY A 69 3.74 -20.01 -3.96
C GLY A 69 2.32 -19.49 -4.09
N PHE A 70 2.16 -18.18 -4.15
CA PHE A 70 0.85 -17.58 -4.38
C PHE A 70 0.94 -16.28 -5.18
N PHE A 71 -0.22 -15.94 -5.71
CA PHE A 71 -0.48 -14.69 -6.40
C PHE A 71 -1.77 -14.08 -5.82
N ASN A 72 -1.69 -12.81 -5.48
CA ASN A 72 -2.80 -12.00 -5.02
C ASN A 72 -3.15 -10.93 -6.04
N LEU A 73 -4.44 -10.70 -6.28
CA LEU A 73 -4.93 -9.60 -7.12
C LEU A 73 -6.32 -9.18 -6.66
N GLY A 74 -6.55 -7.89 -6.56
CA GLY A 74 -7.89 -7.38 -6.27
C GLY A 74 -7.95 -5.88 -6.00
N PRO A 75 -9.17 -5.36 -5.78
CA PRO A 75 -9.37 -3.97 -5.41
C PRO A 75 -8.88 -3.68 -4.00
N GLU A 76 -8.47 -2.44 -3.80
CA GLU A 76 -8.10 -1.87 -2.51
C GLU A 76 -8.78 -0.52 -2.33
N ILE A 77 -9.31 -0.29 -1.15
CA ILE A 77 -9.76 1.02 -0.71
C ILE A 77 -8.91 1.48 0.46
N ALA A 78 -8.61 2.77 0.51
CA ALA A 78 -7.81 3.37 1.56
C ALA A 78 -8.37 4.74 1.94
N TYR A 79 -8.20 5.11 3.21
CA TYR A 79 -8.61 6.39 3.73
C TYR A 79 -7.43 7.06 4.44
N CYS A 80 -7.07 8.26 4.00
CA CYS A 80 -6.00 9.04 4.61
C CYS A 80 -6.48 9.64 5.93
N ILE A 81 -5.88 9.21 7.03
CA ILE A 81 -6.24 9.66 8.39
C ILE A 81 -5.34 10.78 8.89
N LEU A 82 -4.11 10.87 8.37
CA LEU A 82 -3.14 11.87 8.79
C LEU A 82 -2.14 12.16 7.67
N SER A 83 -1.81 13.44 7.49
CA SER A 83 -0.75 13.91 6.59
C SER A 83 0.27 14.70 7.41
N GLN A 84 1.52 14.28 7.36
CA GLN A 84 2.64 14.96 8.01
C GLN A 84 3.60 15.49 6.97
N GLU A 85 4.02 16.74 7.16
CA GLU A 85 4.99 17.42 6.31
C GLU A 85 6.22 17.78 7.15
N SER A 86 7.40 17.51 6.59
CA SER A 86 8.67 17.85 7.22
C SER A 86 9.65 18.36 6.18
N GLY A 87 10.40 19.39 6.50
CA GLY A 87 11.44 19.94 5.64
C GLY A 87 11.59 21.45 5.71
N THR A 88 12.59 21.98 5.00
CA THR A 88 12.87 23.42 4.92
C THR A 88 11.90 24.07 3.94
N LYS A 89 11.07 24.98 4.43
CA LYS A 89 10.09 25.73 3.62
C LYS A 89 10.82 26.77 2.75
N GLN A 90 10.73 26.65 1.43
CA GLN A 90 10.99 27.78 0.54
C GLN A 90 9.68 28.50 0.23
N THR A 91 9.74 29.83 0.28
CA THR A 91 8.59 30.75 0.27
C THR A 91 7.84 30.83 -1.08
N GLU A 92 8.29 30.15 -2.14
CA GLU A 92 7.82 30.41 -3.50
C GLU A 92 7.04 29.28 -4.20
N SER A 93 6.85 28.08 -3.62
CA SER A 93 6.05 27.05 -4.29
C SER A 93 4.75 26.77 -3.55
N THR A 94 3.70 27.41 -4.01
CA THR A 94 2.31 27.26 -3.54
C THR A 94 1.78 25.81 -3.65
N TYR A 95 2.37 25.00 -4.52
CA TYR A 95 1.90 23.64 -4.83
C TYR A 95 2.24 22.58 -3.78
N GLN A 96 3.22 22.82 -2.94
CA GLN A 96 3.74 21.79 -2.01
C GLN A 96 2.98 21.69 -0.69
N TYR A 97 2.16 22.70 -0.39
CA TYR A 97 1.44 22.82 0.88
C TYR A 97 -0.07 22.73 0.73
N GLN A 98 -0.54 22.15 -0.39
CA GLN A 98 -1.99 21.97 -0.55
C GLN A 98 -2.52 20.92 0.43
N PRO A 99 -3.63 21.22 1.14
CA PRO A 99 -4.33 20.24 1.94
C PRO A 99 -4.80 19.08 1.04
N ILE A 100 -4.96 17.91 1.63
CA ILE A 100 -5.54 16.77 0.91
C ILE A 100 -7.04 17.03 0.77
N ASP A 101 -7.49 17.29 -0.46
CA ASP A 101 -8.90 17.55 -0.75
C ASP A 101 -9.73 16.26 -0.74
N HIS A 102 -9.10 15.14 -1.13
CA HIS A 102 -9.74 13.83 -1.21
C HIS A 102 -8.99 12.80 -0.35
N PRO A 103 -9.43 12.58 0.91
CA PRO A 103 -8.79 11.60 1.78
C PRO A 103 -9.06 10.15 1.38
N PHE A 104 -10.07 9.91 0.53
CA PHE A 104 -10.44 8.59 0.04
C PHE A 104 -9.62 8.24 -1.19
N ASP A 105 -8.95 7.09 -1.14
CA ASP A 105 -8.18 6.52 -2.23
C ASP A 105 -8.72 5.12 -2.56
N TRP A 106 -8.68 4.77 -3.83
CA TRP A 106 -9.07 3.46 -4.31
C TRP A 106 -8.17 3.03 -5.47
N GLY A 107 -7.96 1.74 -5.59
CA GLY A 107 -7.05 1.24 -6.60
C GLY A 107 -7.09 -0.27 -6.72
N VAL A 108 -6.04 -0.81 -7.30
CA VAL A 108 -5.79 -2.24 -7.37
C VAL A 108 -4.48 -2.58 -6.69
N ALA A 109 -4.48 -3.71 -5.99
CA ALA A 109 -3.29 -4.29 -5.41
C ALA A 109 -3.03 -5.66 -6.04
N GLY A 110 -1.77 -5.93 -6.34
CA GLY A 110 -1.31 -7.23 -6.84
C GLY A 110 -0.02 -7.63 -6.16
N GLY A 111 0.14 -8.91 -5.85
CA GLY A 111 1.32 -9.39 -5.16
C GLY A 111 1.65 -10.83 -5.48
N VAL A 112 2.91 -11.18 -5.26
CA VAL A 112 3.42 -12.55 -5.36
C VAL A 112 4.20 -12.88 -4.11
N GLY A 113 4.13 -14.14 -3.69
CA GLY A 113 4.83 -14.50 -2.48
C GLY A 113 4.91 -16.01 -2.23
N LEU A 114 5.42 -16.30 -1.06
CA LEU A 114 5.54 -17.66 -0.54
C LEU A 114 4.88 -17.72 0.83
N TYR A 115 4.22 -18.82 1.12
CA TYR A 115 3.82 -19.12 2.49
C TYR A 115 4.18 -20.53 2.88
N GLY A 116 4.54 -20.68 4.15
CA GLY A 116 4.85 -21.94 4.77
C GLY A 116 3.81 -22.30 5.82
N MET A 117 3.35 -23.56 5.81
CA MET A 117 2.42 -24.10 6.80
C MET A 117 3.16 -25.02 7.78
N HIS A 118 3.02 -24.71 9.06
CA HIS A 118 3.51 -25.60 10.12
C HIS A 118 2.34 -26.02 11.02
N ARG A 119 2.15 -27.33 11.19
CA ARG A 119 0.98 -27.92 11.89
C ARG A 119 0.71 -27.34 13.29
N LYS A 120 1.75 -26.92 14.00
CA LYS A 120 1.65 -26.41 15.38
C LYS A 120 1.86 -24.88 15.46
N ALA A 121 2.55 -24.29 14.50
CA ALA A 121 2.97 -22.88 14.55
C ALA A 121 2.15 -21.95 13.64
N GLY A 122 1.17 -22.47 12.87
CA GLY A 122 0.36 -21.66 11.98
C GLY A 122 0.98 -21.46 10.59
N VAL A 123 0.61 -20.39 9.93
CA VAL A 123 1.01 -20.05 8.57
C VAL A 123 1.82 -18.77 8.56
N PHE A 124 3.01 -18.81 7.96
CA PHE A 124 3.87 -17.66 7.75
C PHE A 124 3.88 -17.31 6.26
N GLN A 125 3.64 -16.06 5.94
CA GLN A 125 3.57 -15.56 4.58
C GLN A 125 4.55 -14.42 4.39
N LEU A 126 5.25 -14.44 3.25
CA LEU A 126 6.07 -13.33 2.75
C LEU A 126 5.59 -12.95 1.36
N GLU A 127 5.28 -11.67 1.14
CA GLU A 127 4.70 -11.17 -0.11
C GLU A 127 5.41 -9.90 -0.57
N LEU A 128 5.68 -9.83 -1.86
CA LEU A 128 5.98 -8.59 -2.57
C LEU A 128 4.68 -8.10 -3.21
N ARG A 129 4.25 -6.90 -2.84
CA ARG A 129 2.99 -6.30 -3.31
C ARG A 129 3.24 -4.97 -3.99
N VAL A 130 2.51 -4.76 -5.07
CA VAL A 130 2.42 -3.48 -5.77
C VAL A 130 0.97 -3.00 -5.67
N HIS A 131 0.81 -1.75 -5.31
CA HIS A 131 -0.48 -1.04 -5.28
C HIS A 131 -0.45 0.10 -6.30
N TYR A 132 -1.49 0.19 -7.11
CA TYR A 132 -1.74 1.28 -8.05
C TYR A 132 -3.02 2.01 -7.68
N SER A 133 -2.89 3.29 -7.29
CA SER A 133 -4.00 4.17 -6.94
C SER A 133 -4.61 4.80 -8.19
N PHE A 134 -5.94 4.78 -8.27
CA PHE A 134 -6.71 5.54 -9.26
C PHE A 134 -7.23 6.86 -8.68
N GLY A 135 -7.20 7.01 -7.36
CA GLY A 135 -7.61 8.22 -6.66
C GLY A 135 -6.67 9.38 -6.96
N SER A 136 -7.22 10.58 -7.11
CA SER A 136 -6.44 11.81 -7.17
C SER A 136 -6.48 12.47 -5.80
N LEU A 137 -5.31 12.67 -5.18
CA LEU A 137 -5.18 13.31 -3.86
C LEU A 137 -5.53 14.80 -3.89
N TYR A 138 -5.51 15.40 -5.09
CA TYR A 138 -5.73 16.84 -5.29
C TYR A 138 -6.89 17.08 -6.24
N ASN A 139 -7.61 18.17 -5.99
CA ASN A 139 -8.69 18.62 -6.86
C ASN A 139 -8.10 19.18 -8.17
N ASN A 140 -8.43 18.54 -9.29
CA ASN A 140 -7.86 18.88 -10.59
C ASN A 140 -8.60 20.06 -11.21
N SER A 141 -8.18 21.28 -10.91
CA SER A 141 -8.61 22.46 -11.69
C SER A 141 -8.00 22.36 -13.07
N ARG A 142 -8.82 22.43 -14.11
CA ARG A 142 -8.51 22.27 -15.54
C ARG A 142 -7.39 23.14 -16.13
N ALA A 143 -6.61 23.83 -15.33
CA ALA A 143 -5.61 24.82 -15.76
C ALA A 143 -4.16 24.31 -15.71
N GLU A 144 -3.88 23.09 -15.22
CA GLU A 144 -2.50 22.64 -15.02
C GLU A 144 -2.18 21.34 -15.77
N HIS A 145 -1.00 21.31 -16.40
CA HIS A 145 -0.48 20.24 -17.26
C HIS A 145 -0.19 18.89 -16.54
N PHE A 146 -0.45 18.77 -15.24
CA PHE A 146 -0.32 17.53 -14.47
C PHE A 146 -1.70 17.00 -14.10
N ALA A 147 -2.29 16.25 -15.00
CA ALA A 147 -3.70 15.85 -14.96
C ALA A 147 -4.04 14.68 -14.04
N SER A 148 -3.10 13.98 -13.43
CA SER A 148 -3.40 12.92 -12.45
C SER A 148 -2.18 12.59 -11.58
N SER A 149 -2.38 12.52 -10.27
CA SER A 149 -1.37 12.08 -9.30
C SER A 149 -1.61 10.63 -8.92
N ASN A 150 -1.48 9.72 -9.90
CA ASN A 150 -1.57 8.29 -9.63
C ASN A 150 -0.32 7.83 -8.86
N MET A 151 -0.53 7.16 -7.75
CA MET A 151 0.58 6.69 -6.91
C MET A 151 0.80 5.20 -7.10
N LEU A 152 2.03 4.83 -7.49
CA LEU A 152 2.50 3.45 -7.51
C LEU A 152 3.32 3.21 -6.24
N THR A 153 2.92 2.22 -5.45
CA THR A 153 3.60 1.86 -4.21
C THR A 153 4.00 0.39 -4.25
N ALA A 154 5.24 0.09 -3.90
CA ALA A 154 5.72 -1.27 -3.71
C ALA A 154 6.00 -1.53 -2.22
N SER A 155 5.63 -2.70 -1.73
CA SER A 155 5.80 -3.10 -0.34
C SER A 155 6.23 -4.55 -0.21
N VAL A 156 6.94 -4.84 0.89
CA VAL A 156 7.21 -6.20 1.35
C VAL A 156 6.33 -6.44 2.58
N ASN A 157 5.50 -7.45 2.52
CA ASN A 157 4.54 -7.78 3.58
C ASN A 157 4.91 -9.11 4.21
N PHE A 158 4.98 -9.13 5.53
CA PHE A 158 5.10 -10.35 6.31
C PHE A 158 3.81 -10.55 7.10
N ALA A 159 3.20 -11.73 7.00
CA ALA A 159 1.99 -12.07 7.73
C ALA A 159 2.14 -13.39 8.50
N TYR A 160 1.57 -13.40 9.68
CA TYR A 160 1.35 -14.60 10.46
C TYR A 160 -0.15 -14.84 10.60
N MET A 161 -0.60 -16.06 10.28
CA MET A 161 -2.01 -16.41 10.33
C MET A 161 -2.22 -17.64 11.21
N TRP A 162 -3.21 -17.53 12.08
CA TRP A 162 -3.69 -18.67 12.86
C TRP A 162 -4.78 -19.40 12.09
N GLN A 163 -4.71 -20.73 12.03
CA GLN A 163 -5.78 -21.55 11.43
C GLN A 163 -6.90 -21.75 12.44
N ILE A 164 -8.07 -21.22 12.12
CA ILE A 164 -9.30 -21.52 12.83
C ILE A 164 -9.90 -22.78 12.15
N LYS A 165 -10.00 -23.87 12.92
CA LYS A 165 -10.64 -25.12 12.46
C LYS A 165 -12.14 -25.01 12.54
#